data_647081a0f3d25190b7b430326d6d3bc1
#
_entry.id   647081a0f3d25190b7b430326d6d3bc1
#
_cell.length_a   1.000
_cell.length_b   1.000
_cell.length_c   1.000
_cell.angle_alpha   90.00
_cell.angle_beta   90.00
_cell.angle_gamma   90.00
#
_symmetry.space_group_name_H-M   'P 1'
#
loop_
_entity.id
_entity.type
_entity.pdbx_description
1 polymer ?
#
loop_
_entity_poly.entity_id
_entity_poly.type
_entity_poly.pdbx_seq_one_letter_code
_entity_poly.pdbx_strand_id
1 'polypeptide(L)'
;MYRAIVIKELRETAWIVLLAAGAFAYSMLSLVGYGLLTGSSARVTSIPFVDGRFLTDFEEIAAAFAIVLALRQSAWESLRGTSVFLLWRPMARGRIFAVKMTVGLGLLLGTSGLALLAYALWAATPGKHASPFYWSMTIDSAAMWLTMTAVYLGGFAAGIRPGRLFGSRPLPLIAAVVPFAIASIGLPPLLRIATVLAVDGLGLAAIHYVVRSRDYP
;
A
#
# COMPACT_ATOMS: atom_id res chain seq x y z
N MET A 1 -10.26 24.83 -2.75
CA MET A 1 -10.36 24.14 -1.44
C MET A 1 -9.80 22.73 -1.47
N TYR A 2 -10.19 21.84 -2.39
CA TYR A 2 -9.60 20.48 -2.55
C TYR A 2 -8.08 20.48 -2.69
N ARG A 3 -7.54 21.40 -3.53
CA ARG A 3 -6.09 21.53 -3.72
C ARG A 3 -5.33 21.74 -2.42
N ALA A 4 -5.89 22.50 -1.47
CA ALA A 4 -5.25 22.74 -0.18
C ALA A 4 -5.19 21.46 0.69
N ILE A 5 -6.22 20.60 0.63
CA ILE A 5 -6.22 19.31 1.34
C ILE A 5 -5.19 18.37 0.70
N VAL A 6 -5.16 18.28 -0.63
CA VAL A 6 -4.19 17.46 -1.35
C VAL A 6 -2.75 17.87 -1.01
N ILE A 7 -2.43 19.19 -1.07
CA ILE A 7 -1.09 19.69 -0.75
C ILE A 7 -0.73 19.40 0.71
N LYS A 8 -1.69 19.56 1.64
CA LYS A 8 -1.48 19.20 3.05
C LYS A 8 -1.13 17.73 3.20
N GLU A 9 -1.94 16.83 2.62
CA GLU A 9 -1.71 15.38 2.71
C GLU A 9 -0.37 14.98 2.10
N LEU A 10 -0.03 15.50 0.91
CA LEU A 10 1.26 15.25 0.27
C LEU A 10 2.43 15.68 1.16
N ARG A 11 2.34 16.87 1.77
CA ARG A 11 3.41 17.39 2.64
C ARG A 11 3.55 16.56 3.92
N GLU A 12 2.42 16.15 4.52
CA GLU A 12 2.41 15.40 5.76
C GLU A 12 2.85 13.94 5.60
N THR A 13 2.66 13.36 4.42
CA THR A 13 3.03 11.97 4.11
C THR A 13 4.35 11.85 3.35
N ALA A 14 4.95 12.96 2.91
CA ALA A 14 6.16 12.96 2.07
C ALA A 14 7.31 12.13 2.68
N TRP A 15 7.56 12.24 3.98
CA TRP A 15 8.62 11.50 4.65
C TRP A 15 8.37 9.96 4.65
N ILE A 16 7.08 9.54 4.76
CA ILE A 16 6.69 8.11 4.70
C ILE A 16 6.94 7.59 3.29
N VAL A 17 6.57 8.36 2.27
CA VAL A 17 6.82 8.04 0.86
C VAL A 17 8.32 7.93 0.58
N LEU A 18 9.14 8.86 1.09
CA LEU A 18 10.58 8.82 0.93
C LEU A 18 11.21 7.60 1.61
N LEU A 19 10.76 7.25 2.82
CA LEU A 19 11.22 6.04 3.51
C LEU A 19 10.84 4.77 2.74
N ALA A 20 9.60 4.67 2.26
CA ALA A 20 9.17 3.53 1.46
C ALA A 20 9.94 3.43 0.14
N ALA A 21 10.12 4.54 -0.58
CA ALA A 21 10.92 4.59 -1.80
C ALA A 21 12.38 4.17 -1.54
N GLY A 22 12.97 4.62 -0.42
CA GLY A 22 14.31 4.21 0.01
C GLY A 22 14.39 2.71 0.32
N ALA A 23 13.39 2.14 1.00
CA ALA A 23 13.31 0.72 1.29
C ALA A 23 13.20 -0.12 0.01
N PHE A 24 12.32 0.28 -0.93
CA PHE A 24 12.21 -0.36 -2.23
C PHE A 24 13.52 -0.28 -3.02
N ALA A 25 14.16 0.91 -3.05
CA ALA A 25 15.44 1.07 -3.74
C ALA A 25 16.54 0.20 -3.13
N TYR A 26 16.60 0.11 -1.81
CA TYR A 26 17.56 -0.75 -1.10
C TYR A 26 17.33 -2.23 -1.43
N SER A 27 16.09 -2.72 -1.32
CA SER A 27 15.74 -4.11 -1.67
C SER A 27 16.10 -4.41 -3.13
N MET A 28 15.75 -3.53 -4.06
CA MET A 28 16.10 -3.69 -5.48
C MET A 28 17.59 -3.76 -5.73
N LEU A 29 18.38 -2.86 -5.12
CA LEU A 29 19.82 -2.87 -5.27
C LEU A 29 20.44 -4.18 -4.73
N SER A 30 19.91 -4.72 -3.62
CA SER A 30 20.36 -6.00 -3.08
C SER A 30 20.04 -7.16 -4.02
N LEU A 31 18.87 -7.16 -4.67
CA LEU A 31 18.43 -8.19 -5.61
C LEU A 31 19.19 -8.16 -6.93
N VAL A 32 19.58 -6.96 -7.38
CA VAL A 32 20.39 -6.76 -8.61
C VAL A 32 21.86 -7.12 -8.41
N GLY A 33 22.26 -7.50 -7.17
CA GLY A 33 23.63 -7.91 -6.87
C GLY A 33 24.56 -6.77 -6.45
N TYR A 34 24.04 -5.56 -6.26
CA TYR A 34 24.79 -4.47 -5.64
C TYR A 34 24.65 -4.55 -4.12
N GLY A 35 25.53 -5.30 -3.49
CA GLY A 35 25.63 -5.29 -2.02
C GLY A 35 26.18 -3.96 -1.53
N LEU A 36 25.30 -2.99 -1.24
CA LEU A 36 25.71 -1.67 -0.73
C LEU A 36 26.56 -1.75 0.54
N LEU A 37 26.39 -2.81 1.34
CA LEU A 37 27.13 -3.03 2.58
C LEU A 37 28.39 -3.90 2.40
N THR A 38 28.48 -4.68 1.34
CA THR A 38 29.56 -5.65 1.12
C THR A 38 30.50 -5.27 -0.01
N GLY A 39 30.15 -4.26 -0.82
CA GLY A 39 30.97 -3.79 -1.94
C GLY A 39 31.19 -4.83 -3.06
N SER A 40 30.51 -5.98 -3.01
CA SER A 40 30.67 -7.06 -3.97
C SER A 40 29.51 -7.08 -4.97
N SER A 41 29.82 -7.01 -6.25
CA SER A 41 28.88 -7.33 -7.32
C SER A 41 28.83 -8.85 -7.50
N ALA A 42 27.87 -9.52 -6.86
CA ALA A 42 27.63 -10.92 -7.11
C ALA A 42 26.83 -11.09 -8.41
N ARG A 43 27.22 -12.07 -9.23
CA ARG A 43 26.44 -12.43 -10.42
C ARG A 43 25.07 -12.94 -9.96
N VAL A 44 23.98 -12.32 -10.44
CA VAL A 44 22.63 -12.73 -10.09
C VAL A 44 22.35 -14.08 -10.76
N THR A 45 22.33 -15.13 -9.96
CA THR A 45 22.00 -16.49 -10.41
C THR A 45 20.50 -16.78 -10.31
N SER A 46 19.76 -15.90 -9.64
CA SER A 46 18.32 -16.01 -9.44
C SER A 46 17.53 -15.60 -10.70
N ILE A 47 16.41 -16.28 -10.94
CA ILE A 47 15.49 -15.94 -12.02
C ILE A 47 14.55 -14.85 -11.52
N PRO A 48 14.53 -13.63 -12.14
CA PRO A 48 13.65 -12.55 -11.72
C PRO A 48 12.18 -13.00 -11.68
N PHE A 49 11.44 -12.59 -10.67
CA PHE A 49 10.03 -12.92 -10.40
C PHE A 49 9.71 -14.39 -10.10
N VAL A 50 10.62 -15.36 -10.36
CA VAL A 50 10.38 -16.79 -10.13
C VAL A 50 10.88 -17.24 -8.75
N ASP A 51 12.03 -16.71 -8.31
CA ASP A 51 12.66 -17.13 -7.03
C ASP A 51 11.93 -16.63 -5.78
N GLY A 52 10.87 -15.86 -5.92
CA GLY A 52 10.03 -15.39 -4.82
C GLY A 52 10.65 -14.28 -3.96
N ARG A 53 11.96 -14.06 -3.98
CA ARG A 53 12.63 -13.05 -3.14
C ARG A 53 12.09 -11.64 -3.36
N PHE A 54 11.98 -11.23 -4.63
CA PHE A 54 11.41 -9.92 -4.95
C PHE A 54 9.98 -9.80 -4.40
N LEU A 55 9.17 -10.84 -4.58
CA LEU A 55 7.77 -10.82 -4.14
C LEU A 55 7.69 -10.66 -2.61
N THR A 56 8.48 -11.43 -1.85
CA THR A 56 8.51 -11.34 -0.39
C THR A 56 8.92 -9.96 0.11
N ASP A 57 10.06 -9.42 -0.38
CA ASP A 57 10.53 -8.09 0.01
C ASP A 57 9.51 -7.02 -0.37
N PHE A 58 8.93 -7.13 -1.58
CA PHE A 58 7.92 -6.20 -2.07
C PHE A 58 6.67 -6.20 -1.21
N GLU A 59 6.17 -7.38 -0.84
CA GLU A 59 5.00 -7.56 0.02
C GLU A 59 5.20 -6.91 1.39
N GLU A 60 6.32 -7.21 2.04
CA GLU A 60 6.63 -6.67 3.38
C GLU A 60 6.71 -5.14 3.37
N ILE A 61 7.48 -4.58 2.43
CA ILE A 61 7.64 -3.13 2.31
C ILE A 61 6.32 -2.45 1.94
N ALA A 62 5.59 -3.00 0.96
CA ALA A 62 4.34 -2.41 0.50
C ALA A 62 3.23 -2.50 1.55
N ALA A 63 3.13 -3.61 2.29
CA ALA A 63 2.17 -3.77 3.38
C ALA A 63 2.47 -2.81 4.54
N ALA A 64 3.72 -2.72 4.96
CA ALA A 64 4.15 -1.77 6.00
C ALA A 64 3.86 -0.33 5.56
N PHE A 65 4.18 0.03 4.32
CA PHE A 65 3.90 1.34 3.74
C PHE A 65 2.39 1.63 3.73
N ALA A 66 1.57 0.69 3.28
CA ALA A 66 0.11 0.82 3.24
C ALA A 66 -0.48 1.08 4.64
N ILE A 67 -0.06 0.30 5.64
CA ILE A 67 -0.53 0.43 7.03
C ILE A 67 -0.11 1.78 7.62
N VAL A 68 1.18 2.14 7.54
CA VAL A 68 1.69 3.38 8.12
C VAL A 68 1.05 4.60 7.46
N LEU A 69 0.93 4.60 6.12
CA LEU A 69 0.28 5.66 5.37
C LEU A 69 -1.19 5.82 5.75
N ALA A 70 -1.94 4.71 5.81
CA ALA A 70 -3.35 4.70 6.17
C ALA A 70 -3.58 5.22 7.60
N LEU A 71 -2.82 4.74 8.58
CA LEU A 71 -2.91 5.19 9.97
C LEU A 71 -2.50 6.64 10.14
N ARG A 72 -1.48 7.10 9.39
CA ARG A 72 -1.05 8.50 9.40
C ARG A 72 -2.16 9.43 8.93
N GLN A 73 -2.88 9.05 7.87
CA GLN A 73 -3.95 9.86 7.31
C GLN A 73 -5.26 9.80 8.08
N SER A 74 -5.53 8.70 8.80
CA SER A 74 -6.82 8.48 9.48
C SER A 74 -6.77 8.66 10.99
N ALA A 75 -5.79 8.04 11.68
CA ALA A 75 -5.72 8.01 13.13
C ALA A 75 -5.02 9.24 13.72
N TRP A 76 -4.03 9.79 13.02
CA TRP A 76 -3.15 10.83 13.57
C TRP A 76 -3.87 12.13 13.90
N GLU A 77 -4.80 12.56 13.06
CA GLU A 77 -5.60 13.77 13.32
C GLU A 77 -6.56 13.58 14.49
N SER A 78 -7.11 12.37 14.64
CA SER A 78 -7.94 12.00 15.78
C SER A 78 -7.14 12.03 17.08
N LEU A 79 -5.88 11.56 17.06
CA LEU A 79 -5.00 11.55 18.23
C LEU A 79 -4.54 12.96 18.66
N ARG A 80 -4.37 13.86 17.70
CA ARG A 80 -3.96 15.26 17.96
C ARG A 80 -5.11 16.21 18.21
N GLY A 81 -6.37 15.76 18.15
CA GLY A 81 -7.55 16.62 18.31
C GLY A 81 -7.76 17.60 17.15
N THR A 82 -6.97 17.52 16.09
CA THR A 82 -7.06 18.44 14.94
C THR A 82 -8.19 18.10 13.97
N SER A 83 -8.84 16.95 14.14
CA SER A 83 -9.99 16.51 13.35
C SER A 83 -11.15 17.51 13.41
N VAL A 84 -11.39 18.15 14.57
CA VAL A 84 -12.44 19.13 14.78
C VAL A 84 -12.28 20.32 13.84
N PHE A 85 -11.08 20.88 13.72
CA PHE A 85 -10.81 22.01 12.81
C PHE A 85 -11.02 21.68 11.34
N LEU A 86 -10.81 20.42 10.95
CA LEU A 86 -11.03 19.94 9.59
C LEU A 86 -12.51 19.79 9.28
N LEU A 87 -13.29 19.37 10.29
CA LEU A 87 -14.72 19.12 10.16
C LEU A 87 -15.58 20.40 10.26
N TRP A 88 -15.02 21.49 10.80
CA TRP A 88 -15.66 22.81 10.82
C TRP A 88 -15.58 23.54 9.48
N ARG A 89 -14.86 23.00 8.51
CA ARG A 89 -14.84 23.58 7.16
C ARG A 89 -16.20 23.35 6.47
N PRO A 90 -16.65 24.29 5.60
CA PRO A 90 -17.92 24.18 4.87
C PRO A 90 -17.80 23.16 3.72
N MET A 91 -17.46 21.92 4.06
CA MET A 91 -17.35 20.78 3.14
C MET A 91 -18.02 19.55 3.74
N ALA A 92 -18.71 18.78 2.90
CA ALA A 92 -19.26 17.50 3.32
C ALA A 92 -18.13 16.57 3.80
N ARG A 93 -18.29 16.01 5.01
CA ARG A 93 -17.30 15.13 5.66
C ARG A 93 -16.82 14.01 4.74
N GLY A 94 -17.74 13.35 4.03
CA GLY A 94 -17.41 12.29 3.08
C GLY A 94 -16.44 12.72 1.98
N ARG A 95 -16.54 13.97 1.50
CA ARG A 95 -15.62 14.50 0.48
C ARG A 95 -14.20 14.70 1.02
N ILE A 96 -14.06 15.13 2.27
CA ILE A 96 -12.74 15.29 2.91
C ILE A 96 -12.04 13.92 2.98
N PHE A 97 -12.74 12.90 3.48
CA PHE A 97 -12.20 11.55 3.59
C PHE A 97 -11.92 10.92 2.21
N ALA A 98 -12.80 11.16 1.23
CA ALA A 98 -12.58 10.69 -0.14
C ALA A 98 -11.30 11.27 -0.74
N VAL A 99 -11.05 12.57 -0.60
CA VAL A 99 -9.81 13.21 -1.08
C VAL A 99 -8.57 12.62 -0.38
N LYS A 100 -8.63 12.41 0.93
CA LYS A 100 -7.53 11.78 1.67
C LYS A 100 -7.22 10.38 1.15
N MET A 101 -8.25 9.54 1.02
CA MET A 101 -8.11 8.18 0.49
C MET A 101 -7.55 8.17 -0.93
N THR A 102 -8.05 9.05 -1.80
CA THR A 102 -7.55 9.14 -3.19
C THR A 102 -6.08 9.51 -3.23
N VAL A 103 -5.65 10.49 -2.41
CA VAL A 103 -4.23 10.86 -2.32
C VAL A 103 -3.41 9.70 -1.77
N GLY A 104 -3.87 9.03 -0.70
CA GLY A 104 -3.15 7.91 -0.10
C GLY A 104 -3.02 6.72 -1.04
N LEU A 105 -4.11 6.30 -1.69
CA LEU A 105 -4.08 5.24 -2.70
C LEU A 105 -3.19 5.61 -3.89
N GLY A 106 -3.24 6.87 -4.35
CA GLY A 106 -2.37 7.34 -5.43
C GLY A 106 -0.89 7.29 -5.04
N LEU A 107 -0.54 7.68 -3.81
CA LEU A 107 0.83 7.58 -3.31
C LEU A 107 1.28 6.12 -3.13
N LEU A 108 0.42 5.28 -2.56
CA LEU A 108 0.71 3.86 -2.38
C LEU A 108 0.95 3.18 -3.72
N LEU A 109 -0.03 3.25 -4.62
CA LEU A 109 0.04 2.60 -5.93
C LEU A 109 1.13 3.19 -6.82
N GLY A 110 1.32 4.52 -6.77
CA GLY A 110 2.38 5.18 -7.53
C GLY A 110 3.77 4.76 -7.07
N THR A 111 4.06 4.84 -5.77
CA THR A 111 5.40 4.52 -5.24
C THR A 111 5.73 3.03 -5.40
N SER A 112 4.83 2.13 -5.00
CA SER A 112 5.05 0.69 -5.11
C SER A 112 4.98 0.20 -6.57
N GLY A 113 4.10 0.78 -7.39
CA GLY A 113 4.02 0.47 -8.82
C GLY A 113 5.27 0.90 -9.59
N LEU A 114 5.85 2.05 -9.26
CA LEU A 114 7.14 2.46 -9.83
C LEU A 114 8.26 1.49 -9.45
N ALA A 115 8.27 0.99 -8.21
CA ALA A 115 9.21 -0.01 -7.77
C ALA A 115 9.06 -1.32 -8.57
N LEU A 116 7.84 -1.83 -8.69
CA LEU A 116 7.54 -3.02 -9.49
C LEU A 116 7.96 -2.85 -10.96
N LEU A 117 7.64 -1.69 -11.55
CA LEU A 117 7.99 -1.38 -12.93
C LEU A 117 9.51 -1.29 -13.12
N ALA A 118 10.21 -0.64 -12.20
CA ALA A 118 11.67 -0.52 -12.27
C ALA A 118 12.37 -1.89 -12.23
N TYR A 119 11.90 -2.80 -11.36
CA TYR A 119 12.42 -4.16 -11.32
C TYR A 119 12.09 -4.96 -12.59
N ALA A 120 10.88 -4.80 -13.14
CA ALA A 120 10.48 -5.45 -14.40
C ALA A 120 11.31 -4.95 -15.60
N LEU A 121 11.59 -3.66 -15.67
CA LEU A 121 12.45 -3.09 -16.72
C LEU A 121 13.90 -3.58 -16.59
N TRP A 122 14.42 -3.72 -15.38
CA TRP A 122 15.73 -4.32 -15.17
C TRP A 122 15.73 -5.79 -15.60
N ALA A 123 14.72 -6.57 -15.23
CA ALA A 123 14.57 -7.97 -15.63
C ALA A 123 14.42 -8.16 -17.15
N ALA A 124 13.84 -7.18 -17.85
CA ALA A 124 13.74 -7.18 -19.30
C ALA A 124 15.07 -6.90 -20.01
N THR A 125 16.13 -6.48 -19.28
CA THR A 125 17.44 -6.16 -19.87
C THR A 125 18.26 -7.45 -20.06
N PRO A 126 18.56 -7.88 -21.29
CA PRO A 126 19.26 -9.14 -21.53
C PRO A 126 20.69 -9.13 -20.97
N GLY A 127 21.19 -10.32 -20.60
CA GLY A 127 22.59 -10.53 -20.21
C GLY A 127 22.92 -10.23 -18.74
N LYS A 128 21.96 -9.80 -17.93
CA LYS A 128 22.19 -9.48 -16.49
C LYS A 128 21.72 -10.57 -15.53
N HIS A 129 20.95 -11.53 -15.97
CA HIS A 129 20.41 -12.65 -15.18
C HIS A 129 20.34 -13.95 -16.00
N ALA A 130 20.09 -15.08 -15.31
CA ALA A 130 20.30 -16.43 -15.87
C ALA A 130 19.22 -16.93 -16.83
N SER A 131 18.07 -16.25 -17.00
CA SER A 131 16.93 -16.74 -17.79
C SER A 131 16.28 -15.63 -18.62
N PRO A 132 15.64 -15.96 -19.75
CA PRO A 132 14.85 -14.98 -20.49
C PRO A 132 13.67 -14.49 -19.63
N PHE A 133 13.38 -13.18 -19.71
CA PHE A 133 12.26 -12.54 -19.05
C PHE A 133 11.02 -12.57 -19.96
N TYR A 134 9.87 -12.89 -19.37
CA TYR A 134 8.56 -12.77 -20.00
C TYR A 134 7.66 -11.89 -19.14
N TRP A 135 6.93 -10.95 -19.72
CA TRP A 135 6.01 -10.07 -19.00
C TRP A 135 4.93 -10.83 -18.20
N SER A 136 4.58 -12.06 -18.61
CA SER A 136 3.67 -12.91 -17.84
C SER A 136 4.19 -13.26 -16.43
N MET A 137 5.51 -13.22 -16.21
CA MET A 137 6.11 -13.47 -14.88
C MET A 137 5.78 -12.37 -13.87
N THR A 138 5.38 -11.18 -14.32
CA THR A 138 5.00 -10.07 -13.43
C THR A 138 3.56 -10.15 -12.92
N ILE A 139 2.73 -11.07 -13.43
CA ILE A 139 1.29 -11.14 -13.13
C ILE A 139 1.04 -11.34 -11.64
N ASP A 140 1.77 -12.26 -11.00
CA ASP A 140 1.60 -12.53 -9.57
C ASP A 140 1.99 -11.33 -8.71
N SER A 141 3.08 -10.65 -9.06
CA SER A 141 3.51 -9.43 -8.37
C SER A 141 2.55 -8.26 -8.61
N ALA A 142 1.96 -8.15 -9.79
CA ALA A 142 0.94 -7.15 -10.09
C ALA A 142 -0.37 -7.43 -9.33
N ALA A 143 -0.79 -8.69 -9.22
CA ALA A 143 -1.94 -9.06 -8.41
C ALA A 143 -1.70 -8.76 -6.93
N MET A 144 -0.50 -9.04 -6.40
CA MET A 144 -0.13 -8.70 -5.05
C MET A 144 -0.07 -7.19 -4.81
N TRP A 145 0.45 -6.43 -5.77
CA TRP A 145 0.44 -4.96 -5.74
C TRP A 145 -0.98 -4.40 -5.58
N LEU A 146 -1.97 -4.94 -6.30
CA LEU A 146 -3.37 -4.55 -6.15
C LEU A 146 -3.93 -4.92 -4.77
N THR A 147 -3.48 -6.03 -4.17
CA THR A 147 -3.93 -6.46 -2.83
C THR A 147 -3.57 -5.43 -1.75
N MET A 148 -2.55 -4.60 -1.96
CA MET A 148 -2.16 -3.55 -1.03
C MET A 148 -3.22 -2.46 -0.86
N THR A 149 -4.14 -2.30 -1.82
CA THR A 149 -5.28 -1.39 -1.68
C THR A 149 -6.20 -1.82 -0.53
N ALA A 150 -6.47 -3.11 -0.41
CA ALA A 150 -7.26 -3.66 0.70
C ALA A 150 -6.57 -3.44 2.05
N VAL A 151 -5.25 -3.64 2.13
CA VAL A 151 -4.47 -3.38 3.35
C VAL A 151 -4.55 -1.91 3.75
N TYR A 152 -4.40 -1.00 2.78
CA TYR A 152 -4.55 0.43 3.02
C TYR A 152 -5.96 0.80 3.50
N LEU A 153 -7.01 0.32 2.83
CA LEU A 153 -8.40 0.60 3.23
C LEU A 153 -8.73 0.02 4.61
N GLY A 154 -8.24 -1.18 4.92
CA GLY A 154 -8.36 -1.78 6.24
C GLY A 154 -7.67 -0.95 7.32
N GLY A 155 -6.46 -0.49 7.08
CA GLY A 155 -5.71 0.41 7.98
C GLY A 155 -6.41 1.76 8.15
N PHE A 156 -6.94 2.33 7.06
CA PHE A 156 -7.68 3.59 7.11
C PHE A 156 -8.99 3.45 7.90
N ALA A 157 -9.75 2.37 7.66
CA ALA A 157 -10.97 2.06 8.42
C ALA A 157 -10.68 1.85 9.90
N ALA A 158 -9.60 1.13 10.24
CA ALA A 158 -9.14 0.96 11.62
C ALA A 158 -8.79 2.31 12.27
N GLY A 159 -8.16 3.22 11.54
CA GLY A 159 -7.77 4.54 12.04
C GLY A 159 -8.95 5.47 12.36
N ILE A 160 -10.02 5.44 11.56
CA ILE A 160 -11.21 6.28 11.79
C ILE A 160 -12.19 5.69 12.80
N ARG A 161 -12.11 4.39 13.11
CA ARG A 161 -13.06 3.71 13.96
C ARG A 161 -12.90 4.11 15.42
N PRO A 162 -14.00 4.48 16.14
CA PRO A 162 -13.94 4.66 17.59
C PRO A 162 -13.73 3.30 18.25
N GLY A 163 -12.81 3.22 19.21
CA GLY A 163 -12.56 1.98 19.94
C GLY A 163 -11.18 1.96 20.61
N ARG A 164 -10.99 0.98 21.49
CA ARG A 164 -9.69 0.74 22.13
C ARG A 164 -8.72 0.13 21.09
N LEU A 165 -7.45 0.56 21.16
CA LEU A 165 -6.38 0.07 20.27
C LEU A 165 -6.24 -1.45 20.31
N PHE A 166 -6.40 -2.05 21.51
CA PHE A 166 -6.37 -3.51 21.73
C PHE A 166 -7.77 -4.12 21.81
N GLY A 167 -8.69 -3.72 20.91
CA GLY A 167 -10.06 -4.21 20.88
C GLY A 167 -10.57 -4.36 19.46
N SER A 168 -11.78 -3.85 19.19
CA SER A 168 -12.43 -3.95 17.88
C SER A 168 -11.86 -3.03 16.80
N ARG A 169 -10.97 -2.09 17.17
CA ARG A 169 -10.40 -1.10 16.25
C ARG A 169 -9.55 -1.73 15.13
N PRO A 170 -8.67 -2.73 15.37
CA PRO A 170 -7.86 -3.35 14.32
C PRO A 170 -8.60 -4.36 13.45
N LEU A 171 -9.85 -4.73 13.77
CA LEU A 171 -10.61 -5.73 13.01
C LEU A 171 -10.67 -5.47 11.49
N PRO A 172 -10.86 -4.23 10.98
CA PRO A 172 -10.85 -3.96 9.54
C PRO A 172 -9.48 -4.25 8.91
N LEU A 173 -8.39 -3.99 9.64
CA LEU A 173 -7.05 -4.30 9.17
C LEU A 173 -6.80 -5.80 9.15
N ILE A 174 -7.26 -6.54 10.16
CA ILE A 174 -7.19 -8.00 10.19
C ILE A 174 -7.99 -8.59 9.03
N ALA A 175 -9.20 -8.08 8.76
CA ALA A 175 -10.01 -8.52 7.62
C ALA A 175 -9.33 -8.25 6.27
N ALA A 176 -8.53 -7.19 6.17
CA ALA A 176 -7.75 -6.89 4.96
C ALA A 176 -6.61 -7.88 4.69
N VAL A 177 -6.23 -8.73 5.67
CA VAL A 177 -5.26 -9.83 5.47
C VAL A 177 -5.89 -10.98 4.67
N VAL A 178 -7.23 -11.08 4.62
CA VAL A 178 -7.92 -12.16 3.90
C VAL A 178 -7.56 -12.21 2.41
N PRO A 179 -7.58 -11.10 1.63
CA PRO A 179 -7.15 -11.12 0.23
C PRO A 179 -5.69 -11.54 0.07
N PHE A 180 -4.84 -11.16 1.02
CA PHE A 180 -3.43 -11.53 1.05
C PHE A 180 -3.26 -13.06 1.23
N ALA A 181 -3.96 -13.64 2.21
CA ALA A 181 -3.96 -15.08 2.42
C ALA A 181 -4.50 -15.84 1.19
N ILE A 182 -5.56 -15.33 0.57
CA ILE A 182 -6.13 -15.91 -0.65
C ILE A 182 -5.15 -15.80 -1.84
N ALA A 183 -4.43 -14.70 -1.97
CA ALA A 183 -3.42 -14.53 -3.01
C ALA A 183 -2.29 -15.57 -2.88
N SER A 184 -1.96 -15.99 -1.65
CA SER A 184 -0.91 -16.98 -1.36
C SER A 184 -1.32 -18.43 -1.69
N ILE A 185 -2.62 -18.72 -1.86
CA ILE A 185 -3.14 -20.09 -2.10
C ILE A 185 -3.01 -20.54 -3.58
N GLY A 186 -2.43 -19.74 -4.45
CA GLY A 186 -2.23 -20.14 -5.86
C GLY A 186 -3.50 -20.10 -6.73
N LEU A 187 -4.50 -19.34 -6.36
CA LEU A 187 -5.73 -19.16 -7.13
C LEU A 187 -5.49 -18.46 -8.49
N PRO A 188 -6.35 -18.72 -9.49
CA PRO A 188 -6.29 -18.02 -10.77
C PRO A 188 -6.30 -16.49 -10.60
N PRO A 189 -5.54 -15.73 -11.41
CA PRO A 189 -5.42 -14.28 -11.26
C PRO A 189 -6.74 -13.52 -11.26
N LEU A 190 -7.70 -13.95 -12.07
CA LEU A 190 -9.04 -13.34 -12.12
C LEU A 190 -9.78 -13.46 -10.78
N LEU A 191 -9.68 -14.60 -10.12
CA LEU A 191 -10.35 -14.80 -8.82
C LEU A 191 -9.69 -13.98 -7.72
N ARG A 192 -8.35 -13.84 -7.76
CA ARG A 192 -7.62 -12.94 -6.85
C ARG A 192 -8.07 -11.49 -7.02
N ILE A 193 -8.13 -10.99 -8.26
CA ILE A 193 -8.60 -9.63 -8.55
C ILE A 193 -10.04 -9.43 -8.07
N ALA A 194 -10.94 -10.38 -8.35
CA ALA A 194 -12.33 -10.31 -7.90
C ALA A 194 -12.45 -10.23 -6.37
N THR A 195 -11.63 -11.02 -5.65
CA THR A 195 -11.59 -10.99 -4.18
C THR A 195 -11.09 -9.66 -3.65
N VAL A 196 -10.02 -9.10 -4.24
CA VAL A 196 -9.50 -7.78 -3.86
C VAL A 196 -10.57 -6.71 -4.07
N LEU A 197 -11.22 -6.68 -5.23
CA LEU A 197 -12.27 -5.72 -5.52
C LEU A 197 -13.48 -5.85 -4.56
N ALA A 198 -13.85 -7.08 -4.19
CA ALA A 198 -14.92 -7.32 -3.21
C ALA A 198 -14.54 -6.78 -1.81
N VAL A 199 -13.32 -7.05 -1.35
CA VAL A 199 -12.84 -6.56 -0.05
C VAL A 199 -12.66 -5.04 -0.07
N ASP A 200 -12.16 -4.46 -1.15
CA ASP A 200 -12.05 -3.01 -1.32
C ASP A 200 -13.44 -2.34 -1.29
N GLY A 201 -14.42 -2.94 -1.97
CA GLY A 201 -15.81 -2.48 -1.93
C GLY A 201 -16.40 -2.51 -0.52
N LEU A 202 -16.18 -3.59 0.22
CA LEU A 202 -16.61 -3.71 1.62
C LEU A 202 -15.86 -2.70 2.51
N GLY A 203 -14.57 -2.50 2.31
CA GLY A 203 -13.77 -1.50 3.02
C GLY A 203 -14.28 -0.09 2.80
N LEU A 204 -14.55 0.28 1.55
CA LEU A 204 -15.12 1.58 1.19
C LEU A 204 -16.52 1.78 1.79
N ALA A 205 -17.38 0.75 1.75
CA ALA A 205 -18.71 0.80 2.36
C ALA A 205 -18.63 0.98 3.88
N ALA A 206 -17.74 0.26 4.54
CA ALA A 206 -17.49 0.39 5.98
C ALA A 206 -16.99 1.80 6.36
N ILE A 207 -16.03 2.34 5.61
CA ILE A 207 -15.53 3.71 5.79
C ILE A 207 -16.66 4.72 5.62
N HIS A 208 -17.45 4.58 4.55
CA HIS A 208 -18.56 5.46 4.26
C HIS A 208 -19.62 5.45 5.39
N TYR A 209 -19.95 4.25 5.89
CA TYR A 209 -20.86 4.07 7.02
C TYR A 209 -20.35 4.77 8.28
N VAL A 210 -19.08 4.53 8.66
CA VAL A 210 -18.48 5.13 9.86
C VAL A 210 -18.41 6.67 9.76
N VAL A 211 -18.07 7.20 8.57
CA VAL A 211 -17.99 8.66 8.34
C VAL A 211 -19.37 9.32 8.47
N ARG A 212 -20.44 8.63 8.09
CA ARG A 212 -21.83 9.16 8.20
C ARG A 212 -22.43 9.00 9.59
N SER A 213 -22.19 7.87 10.25
CA SER A 213 -22.80 7.52 11.53
C SER A 213 -22.10 8.11 12.74
N ARG A 214 -20.84 8.57 12.58
CA ARG A 214 -20.07 9.09 13.70
C ARG A 214 -20.38 10.56 13.97
N ASP A 215 -20.91 10.84 15.14
CA ASP A 215 -20.90 12.19 15.71
C ASP A 215 -19.50 12.47 16.23
N TYR A 216 -18.84 13.45 15.63
CA TYR A 216 -17.56 13.97 16.09
C TYR A 216 -17.86 15.10 17.08
N PRO A 217 -17.40 15.01 18.32
CA PRO A 217 -17.60 16.07 19.30
C PRO A 217 -16.91 17.37 18.89
#